data_2f0a0bfe64535145226e92edc11e4725
#
_entry.id   2f0a0bfe64535145226e92edc11e4725
#
_cell.length_a   1.000
_cell.length_b   1.000
_cell.length_c   1.000
_cell.angle_alpha   90.00
_cell.angle_beta   90.00
_cell.angle_gamma   90.00
#
_symmetry.space_group_name_H-M   'P 1'
#
loop_
_entity.id
_entity.type
_entity.pdbx_description
1 polymer ?
#
loop_
_entity_poly.entity_id
_entity_poly.type
_entity_poly.pdbx_seq_one_letter_code
_entity_poly.pdbx_strand_id
1 'polypeptide(L)'
;MGYLYLIIAIVAEVIATSALKATESFTRPGPSVLVIVGYAVAFFCLSLTLKTMPVGIAYAIWSGVGIVLVTAIAWLWYGQRLDLPALIGLGLIIAGVMVINLLSKSVAH
;
A
#
# COMPACT_ATOMS: atom_id res chain seq x y z
N MET A 1 -11.14 -11.17 -9.94
CA MET A 1 -11.56 -9.85 -9.47
C MET A 1 -10.89 -9.42 -8.17
N GLY A 2 -10.42 -10.38 -7.35
CA GLY A 2 -9.75 -10.07 -6.09
C GLY A 2 -8.53 -9.18 -6.26
N TYR A 3 -7.72 -9.43 -7.29
CA TYR A 3 -6.54 -8.59 -7.54
C TYR A 3 -6.91 -7.17 -7.98
N LEU A 4 -8.02 -7.01 -8.70
CA LEU A 4 -8.48 -5.68 -9.09
C LEU A 4 -8.87 -4.86 -7.86
N TYR A 5 -9.64 -5.43 -6.95
CA TYR A 5 -10.01 -4.76 -5.70
C TYR A 5 -8.79 -4.48 -4.84
N LEU A 6 -7.84 -5.42 -4.81
CA LEU A 6 -6.59 -5.22 -4.05
C LEU A 6 -5.78 -4.06 -4.62
N ILE A 7 -5.66 -3.96 -5.94
CA ILE A 7 -4.95 -2.87 -6.59
C ILE A 7 -5.62 -1.53 -6.26
N ILE A 8 -6.95 -1.46 -6.37
CA ILE A 8 -7.68 -0.23 -6.03
C ILE A 8 -7.46 0.13 -4.56
N ALA A 9 -7.51 -0.85 -3.67
CA ALA A 9 -7.28 -0.63 -2.24
C ALA A 9 -5.88 -0.09 -1.98
N ILE A 10 -4.88 -0.67 -2.62
CA ILE A 10 -3.48 -0.24 -2.45
C ILE A 10 -3.29 1.19 -2.97
N VAL A 11 -3.81 1.49 -4.16
CA VAL A 11 -3.69 2.83 -4.74
C VAL A 11 -4.37 3.87 -3.85
N ALA A 12 -5.58 3.59 -3.39
CA ALA A 12 -6.32 4.50 -2.50
C ALA A 12 -5.57 4.71 -1.17
N GLU A 13 -5.04 3.63 -0.60
CA GLU A 13 -4.26 3.70 0.64
C GLU A 13 -2.97 4.50 0.45
N VAL A 14 -2.27 4.27 -0.65
CA VAL A 14 -1.02 5.00 -0.95
C VAL A 14 -1.28 6.49 -1.08
N ILE A 15 -2.36 6.88 -1.76
CA ILE A 15 -2.76 8.28 -1.87
C ILE A 15 -3.05 8.86 -0.49
N ALA A 16 -3.84 8.14 0.31
CA ALA A 16 -4.21 8.59 1.65
C ALA A 16 -2.99 8.74 2.56
N THR A 17 -2.15 7.72 2.60
CA THR A 17 -0.95 7.72 3.46
C THR A 17 0.03 8.81 3.01
N SER A 18 0.20 8.98 1.70
CA SER A 18 1.10 10.02 1.18
C SER A 18 0.59 11.43 1.48
N ALA A 19 -0.72 11.62 1.50
CA ALA A 19 -1.32 12.91 1.83
C ALA A 19 -1.36 13.18 3.34
N LEU A 20 -1.15 12.16 4.15
CA LEU A 20 -1.28 12.26 5.61
C LEU A 20 -0.36 13.33 6.19
N LYS A 21 0.87 13.42 5.72
CA LYS A 21 1.82 14.45 6.15
C LYS A 21 1.29 15.85 5.84
N ALA A 22 0.63 16.02 4.71
CA ALA A 22 0.11 17.33 4.30
C ALA A 22 -1.09 17.77 5.14
N THR A 23 -1.72 16.88 5.92
CA THR A 23 -2.83 17.24 6.80
C THR A 23 -2.41 18.06 8.00
N GLU A 24 -1.12 18.05 8.35
CA GLU A 24 -0.59 18.69 9.56
C GLU A 24 -1.44 18.34 10.78
N SER A 25 -1.54 17.05 11.07
CA SER A 25 -2.33 16.48 12.17
C SER A 25 -3.83 16.75 12.01
N PHE A 26 -4.32 16.71 10.77
CA PHE A 26 -5.72 16.93 10.40
C PHE A 26 -6.22 18.33 10.67
N THR A 27 -5.30 19.31 10.69
CA THR A 27 -5.66 20.72 10.80
C THR A 27 -6.00 21.36 9.45
N ARG A 28 -5.57 20.75 8.34
CA ARG A 28 -5.83 21.25 6.98
C ARG A 28 -6.98 20.49 6.36
N PRO A 29 -8.11 21.15 6.02
CA PRO A 29 -9.32 20.47 5.55
C PRO A 29 -9.17 19.71 4.23
N GLY A 30 -8.48 20.29 3.24
CA GLY A 30 -8.33 19.66 1.93
C GLY A 30 -7.64 18.31 2.00
N PRO A 31 -6.38 18.26 2.46
CA PRO A 31 -5.66 16.98 2.61
C PRO A 31 -6.36 16.02 3.58
N SER A 32 -6.99 16.53 4.63
CA SER A 32 -7.69 15.69 5.61
C SER A 32 -8.86 14.94 4.98
N VAL A 33 -9.65 15.60 4.13
CA VAL A 33 -10.76 14.97 3.40
C VAL A 33 -10.22 13.88 2.47
N LEU A 34 -9.13 14.17 1.75
CA LEU A 34 -8.50 13.20 0.86
C LEU A 34 -8.08 11.95 1.61
N VAL A 35 -7.46 12.11 2.79
CA VAL A 35 -7.03 10.98 3.62
C VAL A 35 -8.23 10.14 4.06
N ILE A 36 -9.28 10.77 4.57
CA ILE A 36 -10.46 10.06 5.07
C ILE A 36 -11.12 9.27 3.92
N VAL A 37 -11.36 9.92 2.78
CA VAL A 37 -11.98 9.27 1.62
C VAL A 37 -11.08 8.15 1.10
N GLY A 38 -9.78 8.40 0.99
CA GLY A 38 -8.83 7.41 0.50
C GLY A 38 -8.82 6.14 1.36
N TYR A 39 -8.76 6.29 2.67
CA TYR A 39 -8.80 5.13 3.56
C TYR A 39 -10.15 4.42 3.53
N ALA A 40 -11.25 5.17 3.43
CA ALA A 40 -12.58 4.55 3.33
C ALA A 40 -12.69 3.67 2.07
N VAL A 41 -12.24 4.17 0.92
CA VAL A 41 -12.20 3.40 -0.32
C VAL A 41 -11.28 2.20 -0.18
N ALA A 42 -10.08 2.40 0.39
CA ALA A 42 -9.10 1.34 0.56
C ALA A 42 -9.66 0.18 1.39
N PHE A 43 -10.24 0.47 2.54
CA PHE A 43 -10.75 -0.58 3.41
C PHE A 43 -11.99 -1.25 2.84
N PHE A 44 -12.85 -0.51 2.15
CA PHE A 44 -13.98 -1.12 1.46
C PHE A 44 -13.51 -2.10 0.39
N CYS A 45 -12.58 -1.69 -0.46
CA CYS A 45 -12.04 -2.56 -1.51
C CYS A 45 -11.28 -3.75 -0.92
N LEU A 46 -10.57 -3.55 0.19
CA LEU A 46 -9.91 -4.65 0.90
C LEU A 46 -10.94 -5.67 1.38
N SER A 47 -12.06 -5.23 1.92
CA SER A 47 -13.10 -6.16 2.39
C SER A 47 -13.65 -7.01 1.23
N LEU A 48 -13.75 -6.43 0.03
CA LEU A 48 -14.15 -7.19 -1.15
C LEU A 48 -13.08 -8.19 -1.58
N THR A 49 -11.81 -7.78 -1.47
CA THR A 49 -10.67 -8.66 -1.79
C THR A 49 -10.66 -9.90 -0.91
N LEU A 50 -10.97 -9.75 0.37
CA LEU A 50 -10.90 -10.84 1.35
C LEU A 50 -11.97 -11.90 1.13
N LYS A 51 -12.95 -11.66 0.26
CA LYS A 51 -13.92 -12.69 -0.13
C LYS A 51 -13.30 -13.81 -0.96
N THR A 52 -12.19 -13.52 -1.66
CA THR A 52 -11.57 -14.46 -2.58
C THR A 52 -10.10 -14.73 -2.28
N MET A 53 -9.50 -14.01 -1.32
CA MET A 53 -8.08 -14.09 -1.04
C MET A 53 -7.84 -14.24 0.46
N PRO A 54 -6.91 -15.12 0.89
CA PRO A 54 -6.57 -15.24 2.31
C PRO A 54 -6.08 -13.90 2.87
N VAL A 55 -6.45 -13.62 4.12
CA VAL A 55 -6.12 -12.36 4.77
C VAL A 55 -4.60 -12.12 4.81
N GLY A 56 -3.84 -13.15 5.19
CA GLY A 56 -2.38 -13.02 5.29
C GLY A 56 -1.74 -12.70 3.95
N ILE A 57 -2.20 -13.33 2.88
CA ILE A 57 -1.66 -13.12 1.54
C ILE A 57 -2.01 -11.72 1.04
N ALA A 58 -3.27 -11.30 1.21
CA ALA A 58 -3.69 -9.96 0.81
C ALA A 58 -2.89 -8.89 1.55
N TYR A 59 -2.70 -9.07 2.85
CA TYR A 59 -1.96 -8.11 3.66
C TYR A 59 -0.48 -8.07 3.29
N ALA A 60 0.13 -9.23 3.01
CA ALA A 60 1.52 -9.28 2.59
C ALA A 60 1.75 -8.52 1.27
N ILE A 61 0.88 -8.73 0.29
CA ILE A 61 0.96 -8.04 -1.00
C ILE A 61 0.73 -6.54 -0.79
N TRP A 62 -0.30 -6.18 -0.04
CA TRP A 62 -0.62 -4.79 0.23
C TRP A 62 0.55 -4.08 0.92
N SER A 63 1.08 -4.70 1.99
CA SER A 63 2.20 -4.11 2.74
C SER A 63 3.43 -3.92 1.86
N GLY A 64 3.80 -4.95 1.08
CA GLY A 64 4.98 -4.88 0.21
C GLY A 64 4.84 -3.80 -0.87
N VAL A 65 3.78 -3.88 -1.64
CA VAL A 65 3.55 -2.92 -2.74
C VAL A 65 3.31 -1.52 -2.18
N GLY A 66 2.50 -1.41 -1.11
CA GLY A 66 2.18 -0.13 -0.50
C GLY A 66 3.41 0.59 0.05
N ILE A 67 4.29 -0.13 0.75
CA ILE A 67 5.52 0.45 1.29
C ILE A 67 6.40 0.99 0.17
N VAL A 68 6.57 0.23 -0.92
CA VAL A 68 7.37 0.67 -2.06
C VAL A 68 6.79 1.93 -2.68
N LEU A 69 5.48 1.96 -2.92
CA LEU A 69 4.81 3.11 -3.53
C LEU A 69 4.84 4.34 -2.64
N VAL A 70 4.55 4.18 -1.34
CA VAL A 70 4.59 5.29 -0.39
C VAL A 70 5.99 5.86 -0.29
N THR A 71 7.00 4.99 -0.23
CA THR A 71 8.39 5.41 -0.15
C THR A 71 8.82 6.16 -1.40
N ALA A 72 8.41 5.68 -2.58
CA ALA A 72 8.70 6.37 -3.84
C ALA A 72 8.06 7.76 -3.89
N ILE A 73 6.81 7.89 -3.45
CA ILE A 73 6.12 9.17 -3.42
C ILE A 73 6.79 10.11 -2.40
N ALA A 74 7.15 9.59 -1.23
CA ALA A 74 7.83 10.40 -0.22
C ALA A 74 9.16 10.93 -0.74
N TRP A 75 9.90 10.12 -1.49
CA TRP A 75 11.14 10.54 -2.09
C TRP A 75 10.92 11.63 -3.15
N LEU A 76 9.99 11.38 -4.07
CA LEU A 76 9.77 12.29 -5.21
C LEU A 76 9.04 13.57 -4.81
N TRP A 77 8.11 13.49 -3.86
CA TRP A 77 7.24 14.61 -3.50
C TRP A 77 7.74 15.40 -2.30
N TYR A 78 8.20 14.68 -1.26
CA TYR A 78 8.65 15.31 -0.02
C TYR A 78 10.16 15.39 0.11
N GLY A 79 10.91 14.87 -0.87
CA GLY A 79 12.37 14.89 -0.85
C GLY A 79 13.00 14.01 0.22
N GLN A 80 12.27 13.00 0.70
CA GLN A 80 12.77 12.08 1.73
C GLN A 80 13.67 11.03 1.07
N ARG A 81 14.97 11.16 1.26
CA ARG A 81 15.95 10.25 0.65
C ARG A 81 16.10 8.97 1.42
N LEU A 82 16.44 7.92 0.69
CA LEU A 82 16.69 6.59 1.26
C LEU A 82 18.19 6.31 1.24
N ASP A 83 18.67 5.77 2.35
CA ASP A 83 20.05 5.26 2.42
C ASP A 83 20.11 3.83 1.89
N LEU A 84 21.34 3.28 1.83
CA LEU A 84 21.54 1.93 1.31
C LEU A 84 20.82 0.84 2.13
N PRO A 85 20.86 0.85 3.47
CA PRO A 85 20.09 -0.12 4.23
C PRO A 85 18.59 -0.11 3.93
N ALA A 86 18.00 1.07 3.73
CA ALA A 86 16.59 1.19 3.37
C ALA A 86 16.30 0.58 2.00
N LEU A 87 17.17 0.83 1.02
CA LEU A 87 17.03 0.25 -0.31
C LEU A 87 17.14 -1.27 -0.28
N ILE A 88 18.08 -1.81 0.50
CA ILE A 88 18.23 -3.26 0.69
C ILE A 88 16.97 -3.85 1.31
N GLY A 89 16.45 -3.21 2.37
CA GLY A 89 15.24 -3.67 3.04
C GLY A 89 14.03 -3.69 2.11
N LEU A 90 13.85 -2.62 1.32
CA LEU A 90 12.77 -2.56 0.34
C LEU A 90 12.92 -3.65 -0.73
N GLY A 91 14.15 -3.92 -1.17
CA GLY A 91 14.42 -5.01 -2.10
C GLY A 91 14.03 -6.36 -1.54
N LEU A 92 14.31 -6.61 -0.26
CA LEU A 92 13.93 -7.85 0.42
C LEU A 92 12.40 -7.98 0.53
N ILE A 93 11.70 -6.89 0.79
CA ILE A 93 10.23 -6.89 0.84
C ILE A 93 9.67 -7.26 -0.53
N ILE A 94 10.17 -6.64 -1.60
CA ILE A 94 9.74 -6.94 -2.97
C ILE A 94 10.00 -8.40 -3.29
N ALA A 95 11.20 -8.91 -2.97
CA ALA A 95 11.55 -10.30 -3.21
C ALA A 95 10.61 -11.24 -2.46
N GLY A 96 10.27 -10.92 -1.20
CA GLY A 96 9.34 -11.72 -0.41
C GLY A 96 7.94 -11.75 -1.02
N VAL A 97 7.44 -10.62 -1.49
CA VAL A 97 6.12 -10.56 -2.16
C VAL A 97 6.14 -11.39 -3.45
N MET A 98 7.23 -11.32 -4.22
CA MET A 98 7.36 -12.12 -5.43
C MET A 98 7.38 -13.61 -5.13
N VAL A 99 8.07 -14.03 -4.09
CA VAL A 99 8.08 -15.44 -3.67
C VAL A 99 6.66 -15.91 -3.35
N ILE A 100 5.90 -15.12 -2.61
CA ILE A 100 4.51 -15.46 -2.28
C ILE A 100 3.67 -15.60 -3.55
N ASN A 101 3.77 -14.65 -4.46
CA ASN A 101 2.91 -14.64 -5.64
C ASN A 101 3.26 -15.70 -6.66
N LEU A 102 4.53 -16.03 -6.81
CA LEU A 102 4.99 -16.92 -7.86
C LEU A 102 5.14 -18.37 -7.41
N LEU A 103 5.49 -18.59 -6.13
CA LEU A 103 5.88 -19.91 -5.65
C LEU A 103 4.92 -20.50 -4.63
N SER A 104 4.17 -19.67 -3.89
CA SER A 104 3.28 -20.17 -2.84
C SER A 104 2.03 -20.79 -3.43
N LYS A 105 1.63 -21.92 -2.85
CA LYS A 105 0.35 -22.59 -3.17
C LYS A 105 -0.83 -21.95 -2.44
N SER A 106 -0.56 -21.03 -1.50
CA SER A 106 -1.61 -20.35 -0.75
C SER A 106 -2.29 -19.24 -1.54
N VAL A 107 -1.69 -18.85 -2.67
CA VAL A 107 -2.22 -17.80 -3.54
C VAL A 107 -3.00 -18.44 -4.68
N ALA A 108 -4.19 -17.92 -4.96
CA ALA A 108 -4.97 -18.34 -6.11
C ALA A 108 -4.32 -17.79 -7.39
N HIS A 109 -3.95 -18.69 -8.27
CA HIS A 109 -3.33 -18.34 -9.55
C HIS A 109 -4.31 -18.42 -10.71
#